data_7b0a2384673a2763997f44637418fc4e
#
_entry.id   7b0a2384673a2763997f44637418fc4e
#
_cell.length_a   1.000
_cell.length_b   1.000
_cell.length_c   1.000
_cell.angle_alpha   90.00
_cell.angle_beta   90.00
_cell.angle_gamma   90.00
#
_symmetry.space_group_name_H-M   'P 1'
#
loop_
_entity.id
_entity.type
_entity.pdbx_description
1 polymer ?
#
loop_
_entity_poly.entity_id
_entity_poly.type
_entity_poly.pdbx_seq_one_letter_code
_entity_poly.pdbx_strand_id
1 'polypeptide(L)'
;MAIFTLQPIFQQRIWGGQNLKTLFGRDVPPDQPIGESWELVDRPEARTRLVESGQTLHELWASADRAKFFGTAAPDTPQFPILIKLLDAQDKLSLQVHPPAALAPQCNGDPKTEMWYFLETSPSAKIYAGLKPGVTRPQFEHALASHTVADCFHVLKTAPGEAMFLPSGRVHAIGAGNVILEIQQNSDTTFRVYDWDRTGADGQPRALHVSESLACINFDDFAPQFAQPHADRIVTCQYFTVNRHRFDEPRQNGDLTISGRGFYFLFISQGAFTISGKEYARGTSLFITAEPGTLTVESRADRGELITVTWP
;
A
#
# COMPACT_ATOMS: atom_id res chain seq x y z
N MET A 1 9.96 -18.88 15.71
CA MET A 1 9.07 -17.93 14.99
C MET A 1 8.40 -17.03 16.00
N ALA A 2 8.61 -15.73 15.90
CA ALA A 2 7.99 -14.72 16.77
C ALA A 2 6.94 -13.91 15.98
N ILE A 3 5.92 -13.42 16.69
CA ILE A 3 4.84 -12.61 16.14
C ILE A 3 4.83 -11.31 16.92
N PHE A 4 4.88 -10.19 16.21
CA PHE A 4 4.84 -8.86 16.78
C PHE A 4 3.67 -8.06 16.23
N THR A 5 2.97 -7.36 17.11
CA THR A 5 1.98 -6.35 16.73
C THR A 5 2.71 -5.08 16.31
N LEU A 6 2.31 -4.49 15.21
CA LEU A 6 2.91 -3.27 14.69
C LEU A 6 2.19 -2.04 15.22
N GLN A 7 2.97 -1.04 15.66
CA GLN A 7 2.43 0.26 16.06
C GLN A 7 2.28 1.15 14.82
N PRO A 8 1.06 1.54 14.42
CA PRO A 8 0.85 2.39 13.25
C PRO A 8 1.32 3.81 13.48
N ILE A 9 1.71 4.49 12.40
CA ILE A 9 2.09 5.91 12.38
C ILE A 9 1.08 6.66 11.51
N PHE A 10 0.28 7.56 12.12
CA PHE A 10 -0.77 8.28 11.40
C PHE A 10 -0.24 9.51 10.70
N GLN A 11 -0.74 9.75 9.49
CA GLN A 11 -0.42 10.91 8.66
C GLN A 11 -1.70 11.68 8.32
N GLN A 12 -1.73 12.93 8.75
CA GLN A 12 -2.80 13.85 8.36
C GLN A 12 -2.67 14.21 6.89
N ARG A 13 -3.79 14.14 6.16
CA ARG A 13 -3.88 14.51 4.74
C ARG A 13 -5.19 15.26 4.50
N ILE A 14 -5.18 16.26 3.62
CA ILE A 14 -6.37 17.08 3.28
C ILE A 14 -7.53 16.25 2.71
N TRP A 15 -7.24 15.08 2.16
CA TRP A 15 -8.20 14.13 1.59
C TRP A 15 -8.57 12.98 2.53
N GLY A 16 -8.02 12.96 3.74
CA GLY A 16 -8.25 11.92 4.74
C GLY A 16 -9.61 12.01 5.43
N GLY A 17 -9.89 11.03 6.28
CA GLY A 17 -11.13 10.90 7.02
C GLY A 17 -10.99 10.25 8.38
N GLN A 18 -12.03 9.52 8.79
CA GLN A 18 -12.11 8.82 10.07
C GLN A 18 -12.40 7.31 9.91
N ASN A 19 -12.32 6.77 8.67
CA ASN A 19 -12.59 5.35 8.44
C ASN A 19 -11.55 4.42 9.08
N LEU A 20 -10.33 4.89 9.26
CA LEU A 20 -9.31 4.12 10.01
C LEU A 20 -9.78 3.83 11.45
N LYS A 21 -10.52 4.75 12.07
CA LYS A 21 -11.16 4.53 13.37
C LYS A 21 -12.39 3.64 13.27
N THR A 22 -13.32 3.99 12.38
CA THR A 22 -14.64 3.34 12.32
C THR A 22 -14.58 1.90 11.82
N LEU A 23 -13.66 1.61 10.86
CA LEU A 23 -13.53 0.28 10.25
C LEU A 23 -12.52 -0.63 10.96
N PHE A 24 -11.44 -0.05 11.50
CA PHE A 24 -10.30 -0.81 12.02
C PHE A 24 -9.99 -0.53 13.50
N GLY A 25 -10.82 0.26 14.20
CA GLY A 25 -10.62 0.57 15.61
C GLY A 25 -9.33 1.31 15.92
N ARG A 26 -8.74 2.02 14.93
CA ARG A 26 -7.52 2.79 15.15
C ARG A 26 -7.78 3.98 16.08
N ASP A 27 -6.86 4.22 17.01
CA ASP A 27 -6.94 5.37 17.91
C ASP A 27 -6.41 6.64 17.21
N VAL A 28 -7.20 7.11 16.23
CA VAL A 28 -6.89 8.34 15.49
C VAL A 28 -7.53 9.56 16.16
N PRO A 29 -6.87 10.73 16.12
CA PRO A 29 -7.43 11.97 16.66
C PRO A 29 -8.82 12.27 16.05
N PRO A 30 -9.85 12.59 16.87
CA PRO A 30 -11.23 12.68 16.40
C PRO A 30 -11.50 13.80 15.40
N ASP A 31 -10.75 14.90 15.50
CA ASP A 31 -11.01 16.14 14.72
C ASP A 31 -9.96 16.36 13.62
N GLN A 32 -9.19 15.31 13.27
CA GLN A 32 -8.14 15.42 12.25
C GLN A 32 -8.45 14.50 11.08
N PRO A 33 -8.33 14.97 9.82
CA PRO A 33 -8.47 14.12 8.65
C PRO A 33 -7.20 13.26 8.49
N ILE A 34 -7.27 12.01 8.99
CA ILE A 34 -6.16 11.06 8.84
C ILE A 34 -6.33 10.35 7.51
N GLY A 35 -5.42 10.63 6.58
CA GLY A 35 -5.44 10.01 5.25
C GLY A 35 -4.66 8.71 5.18
N GLU A 36 -3.58 8.59 5.95
CA GLU A 36 -2.72 7.41 5.92
C GLU A 36 -2.43 6.88 7.31
N SER A 37 -2.33 5.55 7.43
CA SER A 37 -1.74 4.84 8.56
C SER A 37 -0.59 3.99 8.03
N TRP A 38 0.64 4.35 8.38
CA TRP A 38 1.82 3.60 7.98
C TRP A 38 2.00 2.43 8.93
N GLU A 39 1.74 1.24 8.41
CA GLU A 39 1.70 0.00 9.19
C GLU A 39 3.10 -0.63 9.32
N LEU A 40 3.87 -0.62 8.24
CA LEU A 40 5.23 -1.16 8.18
C LEU A 40 6.11 -0.21 7.40
N VAL A 41 7.09 0.44 8.06
CA VAL A 41 7.95 1.45 7.46
C VAL A 41 9.32 1.52 8.15
N ASP A 42 10.36 1.73 7.35
CA ASP A 42 11.72 2.01 7.82
C ASP A 42 12.31 3.20 7.05
N ARG A 43 11.95 4.40 7.45
CA ARG A 43 12.47 5.66 6.89
C ARG A 43 13.06 6.52 8.01
N PRO A 44 13.99 7.44 7.72
CA PRO A 44 14.57 8.31 8.75
C PRO A 44 13.53 9.09 9.54
N GLU A 45 12.46 9.53 8.87
CA GLU A 45 11.38 10.31 9.45
C GLU A 45 10.29 9.47 10.12
N ALA A 46 10.23 8.15 9.85
CA ALA A 46 9.21 7.25 10.39
C ALA A 46 9.71 5.81 10.44
N ARG A 47 9.71 5.23 11.63
CA ARG A 47 10.14 3.84 11.87
C ARG A 47 9.09 3.11 12.69
N THR A 48 8.48 2.09 12.10
CA THR A 48 7.51 1.24 12.81
C THR A 48 8.17 0.61 14.04
N ARG A 49 7.44 0.61 15.16
CA ARG A 49 7.80 -0.09 16.41
C ARG A 49 7.02 -1.39 16.52
N LEU A 50 7.69 -2.39 17.06
CA LEU A 50 7.10 -3.67 17.45
C LEU A 50 6.62 -3.53 18.90
N VAL A 51 5.33 -3.69 19.14
CA VAL A 51 4.70 -3.41 20.44
C VAL A 51 5.31 -4.26 21.56
N GLU A 52 5.51 -5.56 21.32
CA GLU A 52 5.98 -6.52 22.33
C GLU A 52 7.42 -6.30 22.77
N SER A 53 8.30 -5.80 21.88
CA SER A 53 9.73 -5.58 22.20
C SER A 53 10.10 -4.10 22.36
N GLY A 54 9.28 -3.18 21.84
CA GLY A 54 9.58 -1.76 21.77
C GLY A 54 10.66 -1.39 20.74
N GLN A 55 11.26 -2.39 20.08
CA GLN A 55 12.27 -2.17 19.04
C GLN A 55 11.63 -1.61 17.77
N THR A 56 12.41 -0.86 17.02
CA THR A 56 12.00 -0.40 15.69
C THR A 56 12.33 -1.45 14.62
N LEU A 57 11.60 -1.40 13.53
CA LEU A 57 11.89 -2.22 12.34
C LEU A 57 13.34 -2.03 11.87
N HIS A 58 13.85 -0.78 11.94
CA HIS A 58 15.24 -0.44 11.59
C HIS A 58 16.28 -1.15 12.46
N GLU A 59 16.07 -1.18 13.78
CA GLU A 59 16.99 -1.87 14.71
C GLU A 59 17.07 -3.36 14.41
N LEU A 60 15.95 -4.00 14.03
CA LEU A 60 15.96 -5.39 13.60
C LEU A 60 16.65 -5.55 12.23
N TRP A 61 16.39 -4.64 11.29
CA TRP A 61 16.98 -4.68 9.95
C TRP A 61 18.50 -4.51 9.97
N ALA A 62 19.00 -3.64 10.82
CA ALA A 62 20.43 -3.37 10.99
C ALA A 62 21.15 -4.35 11.93
N SER A 63 20.42 -5.28 12.56
CA SER A 63 20.99 -6.21 13.53
C SER A 63 21.81 -7.33 12.89
N ALA A 64 22.73 -7.92 13.66
CA ALA A 64 23.47 -9.11 13.25
C ALA A 64 22.55 -10.33 13.01
N ASP A 65 21.38 -10.35 13.66
CA ASP A 65 20.36 -11.41 13.54
C ASP A 65 19.34 -11.14 12.43
N ARG A 66 19.60 -10.20 11.52
CA ARG A 66 18.71 -9.80 10.42
C ARG A 66 18.09 -10.99 9.68
N ALA A 67 18.87 -12.00 9.35
CA ALA A 67 18.40 -13.19 8.64
C ALA A 67 17.36 -13.98 9.44
N LYS A 68 17.43 -13.99 10.78
CA LYS A 68 16.44 -14.61 11.66
C LYS A 68 15.08 -13.91 11.57
N PHE A 69 15.08 -12.58 11.48
CA PHE A 69 13.85 -11.79 11.39
C PHE A 69 13.26 -11.75 9.99
N PHE A 70 14.11 -11.54 8.98
CA PHE A 70 13.67 -11.23 7.62
C PHE A 70 13.93 -12.32 6.60
N GLY A 71 14.64 -13.39 6.98
CA GLY A 71 14.92 -14.54 6.14
C GLY A 71 16.15 -14.39 5.25
N THR A 72 16.51 -15.50 4.60
CA THR A 72 17.72 -15.59 3.75
C THR A 72 17.56 -14.90 2.39
N ALA A 73 16.32 -14.61 1.97
CA ALA A 73 16.04 -13.89 0.72
C ALA A 73 15.95 -12.36 0.93
N ALA A 74 16.20 -11.86 2.14
CA ALA A 74 16.20 -10.43 2.41
C ALA A 74 17.25 -9.70 1.56
N PRO A 75 16.87 -8.65 0.80
CA PRO A 75 17.80 -7.93 -0.05
C PRO A 75 18.82 -7.14 0.78
N ASP A 76 19.99 -6.91 0.19
CA ASP A 76 21.03 -6.11 0.84
C ASP A 76 20.79 -4.61 0.60
N THR A 77 20.02 -3.99 1.49
CA THR A 77 19.66 -2.56 1.44
C THR A 77 19.90 -1.91 2.80
N PRO A 78 20.19 -0.59 2.85
CA PRO A 78 20.42 0.11 4.11
C PRO A 78 19.19 0.16 5.03
N GLN A 79 18.00 0.12 4.45
CA GLN A 79 16.71 0.17 5.14
C GLN A 79 15.83 -0.97 4.66
N PHE A 80 14.86 -1.36 5.48
CA PHE A 80 13.84 -2.31 5.07
C PHE A 80 13.09 -1.78 3.84
N PRO A 81 13.02 -2.54 2.73
CA PRO A 81 12.72 -1.97 1.40
C PRO A 81 11.23 -1.88 1.05
N ILE A 82 10.33 -2.23 1.97
CA ILE A 82 8.88 -2.20 1.74
C ILE A 82 8.23 -1.23 2.71
N LEU A 83 7.26 -0.46 2.22
CA LEU A 83 6.37 0.39 2.99
C LEU A 83 4.94 -0.10 2.77
N ILE A 84 4.20 -0.31 3.87
CA ILE A 84 2.80 -0.74 3.83
C ILE A 84 1.94 0.28 4.56
N LYS A 85 0.85 0.71 3.92
CA LYS A 85 -0.04 1.75 4.43
C LYS A 85 -1.50 1.31 4.34
N LEU A 86 -2.33 1.84 5.24
CA LEU A 86 -3.75 1.99 5.01
C LEU A 86 -4.03 3.42 4.54
N LEU A 87 -4.85 3.58 3.52
CA LEU A 87 -5.29 4.87 3.01
C LEU A 87 -6.80 5.00 3.18
N ASP A 88 -7.24 6.15 3.71
CA ASP A 88 -8.65 6.54 3.81
C ASP A 88 -8.91 7.74 2.90
N ALA A 89 -9.25 7.47 1.65
CA ALA A 89 -9.45 8.50 0.62
C ALA A 89 -10.92 8.99 0.62
N GLN A 90 -11.22 10.00 1.43
CA GLN A 90 -12.54 10.65 1.46
C GLN A 90 -12.71 11.69 0.34
N ASP A 91 -11.60 12.24 -0.17
CA ASP A 91 -11.54 13.00 -1.40
C ASP A 91 -10.51 12.38 -2.35
N LYS A 92 -10.51 12.82 -3.60
CA LYS A 92 -9.58 12.33 -4.63
C LYS A 92 -8.14 12.77 -4.34
N LEU A 93 -7.19 11.87 -4.49
CA LEU A 93 -5.77 12.18 -4.44
C LEU A 93 -5.33 12.88 -5.75
N SER A 94 -4.14 13.51 -5.73
CA SER A 94 -3.58 14.11 -6.96
C SER A 94 -3.36 13.07 -8.05
N LEU A 95 -3.44 13.50 -9.32
CA LEU A 95 -2.87 12.75 -10.43
C LEU A 95 -1.35 12.78 -10.30
N GLN A 96 -0.73 11.61 -10.25
CA GLN A 96 0.68 11.46 -9.90
C GLN A 96 1.35 10.31 -10.63
N VAL A 97 2.66 10.33 -10.63
CA VAL A 97 3.50 9.25 -11.13
C VAL A 97 4.71 9.06 -10.22
N HIS A 98 5.22 7.85 -10.16
CA HIS A 98 6.44 7.52 -9.43
C HIS A 98 7.56 7.19 -10.40
N PRO A 99 8.80 7.63 -10.13
CA PRO A 99 9.90 7.43 -11.06
C PRO A 99 10.27 5.96 -11.19
N PRO A 100 10.50 5.46 -12.41
CA PRO A 100 11.19 4.19 -12.61
C PRO A 100 12.62 4.23 -12.05
N ALA A 101 13.15 3.08 -11.64
CA ALA A 101 14.48 2.97 -11.02
C ALA A 101 15.60 3.61 -11.87
N ALA A 102 15.51 3.51 -13.19
CA ALA A 102 16.49 4.12 -14.11
C ALA A 102 16.45 5.65 -14.13
N LEU A 103 15.32 6.28 -13.80
CA LEU A 103 15.12 7.73 -13.85
C LEU A 103 15.15 8.37 -12.46
N ALA A 104 14.91 7.60 -11.41
CA ALA A 104 14.81 8.10 -10.05
C ALA A 104 16.00 8.97 -9.61
N PRO A 105 17.29 8.59 -9.85
CA PRO A 105 18.42 9.42 -9.48
C PRO A 105 18.47 10.77 -10.24
N GLN A 106 17.99 10.80 -11.49
CA GLN A 106 17.98 12.00 -12.33
C GLN A 106 16.91 13.00 -11.89
N CYS A 107 15.86 12.51 -11.21
CA CYS A 107 14.76 13.30 -10.70
C CYS A 107 14.86 13.58 -9.19
N ASN A 108 15.99 13.26 -8.55
CA ASN A 108 16.18 13.34 -7.09
C ASN A 108 15.07 12.63 -6.32
N GLY A 109 14.67 11.44 -6.76
CA GLY A 109 13.61 10.64 -6.15
C GLY A 109 14.01 9.19 -5.98
N ASP A 110 13.19 8.45 -5.24
CA ASP A 110 13.30 7.00 -5.08
C ASP A 110 12.26 6.29 -5.95
N PRO A 111 12.60 5.13 -6.55
CA PRO A 111 11.63 4.37 -7.33
C PRO A 111 10.49 3.88 -6.44
N LYS A 112 9.28 3.83 -7.01
CA LYS A 112 8.10 3.41 -6.25
C LYS A 112 7.15 2.59 -7.13
N THR A 113 7.34 1.28 -7.11
CA THR A 113 6.36 0.31 -7.59
C THR A 113 5.46 -0.06 -6.43
N GLU A 114 4.16 -0.10 -6.67
CA GLU A 114 3.15 -0.33 -5.63
C GLU A 114 2.01 -1.21 -6.12
N MET A 115 1.19 -1.66 -5.17
CA MET A 115 -0.11 -2.26 -5.45
C MET A 115 -1.12 -1.78 -4.43
N TRP A 116 -2.38 -1.68 -4.85
CA TRP A 116 -3.52 -1.36 -4.00
C TRP A 116 -4.42 -2.58 -3.87
N TYR A 117 -4.83 -2.86 -2.65
CA TYR A 117 -5.91 -3.81 -2.34
C TYR A 117 -7.08 -3.03 -1.74
N PHE A 118 -8.24 -3.07 -2.39
CA PHE A 118 -9.42 -2.31 -1.98
C PHE A 118 -10.13 -3.03 -0.83
N LEU A 119 -10.08 -2.43 0.37
CA LEU A 119 -10.70 -2.97 1.57
C LEU A 119 -12.17 -2.59 1.67
N GLU A 120 -12.49 -1.33 1.38
CA GLU A 120 -13.85 -0.78 1.31
C GLU A 120 -13.94 0.24 0.19
N THR A 121 -15.13 0.32 -0.43
CA THR A 121 -15.38 1.29 -1.50
C THR A 121 -16.80 1.84 -1.41
N SER A 122 -16.98 3.14 -1.64
CA SER A 122 -18.31 3.71 -1.83
C SER A 122 -18.89 3.31 -3.21
N PRO A 123 -20.21 3.41 -3.42
CA PRO A 123 -20.84 3.05 -4.71
C PRO A 123 -20.30 3.83 -5.92
N SER A 124 -19.76 5.03 -5.70
CA SER A 124 -19.20 5.91 -6.74
C SER A 124 -17.67 5.87 -6.78
N ALA A 125 -17.04 5.05 -5.95
CA ALA A 125 -15.59 4.97 -5.86
C ALA A 125 -14.97 4.50 -7.19
N LYS A 126 -13.85 5.11 -7.54
CA LYS A 126 -13.11 4.84 -8.76
C LYS A 126 -11.64 5.17 -8.57
N ILE A 127 -10.83 4.69 -9.50
CA ILE A 127 -9.43 5.08 -9.65
C ILE A 127 -9.16 5.56 -11.06
N TYR A 128 -8.08 6.28 -11.20
CA TYR A 128 -7.46 6.66 -12.47
C TYR A 128 -6.16 5.88 -12.58
N ALA A 129 -5.99 5.05 -13.60
CA ALA A 129 -4.79 4.24 -13.75
C ALA A 129 -4.42 4.07 -15.21
N GLY A 130 -3.21 4.51 -15.59
CA GLY A 130 -2.78 4.55 -16.98
C GLY A 130 -3.59 5.51 -17.85
N LEU A 131 -3.32 5.49 -19.13
CA LEU A 131 -3.91 6.39 -20.11
C LEU A 131 -5.04 5.70 -20.89
N LYS A 132 -5.95 6.47 -21.43
CA LYS A 132 -6.88 5.98 -22.48
C LYS A 132 -6.10 5.61 -23.74
N PRO A 133 -6.52 4.57 -24.47
CA PRO A 133 -5.89 4.21 -25.73
C PRO A 133 -5.79 5.38 -26.70
N GLY A 134 -4.58 5.58 -27.24
CA GLY A 134 -4.31 6.63 -28.26
C GLY A 134 -3.97 8.00 -27.68
N VAL A 135 -3.96 8.20 -26.37
CA VAL A 135 -3.47 9.46 -25.77
C VAL A 135 -1.96 9.55 -25.98
N THR A 136 -1.53 10.56 -26.70
CA THR A 136 -0.11 10.87 -26.94
C THR A 136 0.42 11.88 -25.91
N ARG A 137 1.75 11.94 -25.76
CA ARG A 137 2.36 12.94 -24.89
C ARG A 137 1.97 14.38 -25.24
N PRO A 138 1.97 14.85 -26.51
CA PRO A 138 1.50 16.20 -26.84
C PRO A 138 0.05 16.46 -26.46
N GLN A 139 -0.85 15.46 -26.62
CA GLN A 139 -2.24 15.59 -26.20
C GLN A 139 -2.37 15.70 -24.69
N PHE A 140 -1.59 14.92 -23.94
CA PHE A 140 -1.56 14.99 -22.47
C PHE A 140 -1.05 16.35 -21.98
N GLU A 141 0.06 16.88 -22.57
CA GLU A 141 0.61 18.19 -22.25
C GLU A 141 -0.39 19.33 -22.58
N HIS A 142 -1.10 19.23 -23.71
CA HIS A 142 -2.16 20.17 -24.06
C HIS A 142 -3.34 20.11 -23.05
N ALA A 143 -3.79 18.91 -22.69
CA ALA A 143 -4.87 18.72 -21.72
C ALA A 143 -4.47 19.22 -20.33
N LEU A 144 -3.20 19.07 -19.94
CA LEU A 144 -2.67 19.61 -18.68
C LEU A 144 -2.74 21.14 -18.68
N ALA A 145 -2.29 21.78 -19.77
CA ALA A 145 -2.35 23.26 -19.91
C ALA A 145 -3.81 23.79 -19.95
N SER A 146 -4.76 22.97 -20.36
CA SER A 146 -6.18 23.30 -20.44
C SER A 146 -6.99 22.85 -19.21
N HIS A 147 -6.36 22.32 -18.15
CA HIS A 147 -7.00 21.79 -16.95
C HIS A 147 -7.98 20.62 -17.20
N THR A 148 -7.82 19.90 -18.32
CA THR A 148 -8.65 18.77 -18.72
C THR A 148 -7.90 17.43 -18.69
N VAL A 149 -6.73 17.39 -18.08
CA VAL A 149 -5.83 16.23 -18.10
C VAL A 149 -6.48 14.94 -17.53
N ALA A 150 -7.45 15.07 -16.63
CA ALA A 150 -8.23 13.93 -16.13
C ALA A 150 -8.94 13.14 -17.25
N ASP A 151 -9.26 13.79 -18.36
CA ASP A 151 -9.90 13.15 -19.51
C ASP A 151 -8.96 12.24 -20.30
N CYS A 152 -7.66 12.34 -20.07
CA CYS A 152 -6.65 11.46 -20.67
C CYS A 152 -6.55 10.10 -19.97
N PHE A 153 -7.09 9.95 -18.76
CA PHE A 153 -6.91 8.77 -17.95
C PHE A 153 -7.91 7.66 -18.24
N HIS A 154 -7.43 6.42 -18.14
CA HIS A 154 -8.32 5.27 -18.00
C HIS A 154 -8.91 5.26 -16.59
N VAL A 155 -10.23 5.13 -16.50
CA VAL A 155 -10.97 5.19 -15.23
C VAL A 155 -11.62 3.84 -14.97
N LEU A 156 -11.39 3.31 -13.76
CA LEU A 156 -11.95 2.04 -13.32
C LEU A 156 -12.81 2.27 -12.07
N LYS A 157 -14.02 1.72 -12.06
CA LYS A 157 -14.84 1.63 -10.84
C LYS A 157 -14.25 0.55 -9.95
N THR A 158 -14.14 0.84 -8.66
CA THR A 158 -13.53 -0.08 -7.68
C THR A 158 -14.57 -0.86 -6.90
N ALA A 159 -14.21 -2.08 -6.48
CA ALA A 159 -14.99 -2.90 -5.57
C ALA A 159 -14.08 -3.52 -4.49
N PRO A 160 -14.61 -3.80 -3.27
CA PRO A 160 -13.84 -4.49 -2.23
C PRO A 160 -13.32 -5.85 -2.73
N GLY A 161 -12.09 -6.18 -2.39
CA GLY A 161 -11.43 -7.42 -2.78
C GLY A 161 -10.75 -7.39 -4.15
N GLU A 162 -10.90 -6.32 -4.93
CA GLU A 162 -10.08 -6.07 -6.13
C GLU A 162 -8.69 -5.56 -5.78
N ALA A 163 -7.76 -5.66 -6.72
CA ALA A 163 -6.41 -5.15 -6.57
C ALA A 163 -5.90 -4.52 -7.85
N MET A 164 -5.12 -3.43 -7.74
CA MET A 164 -4.46 -2.77 -8.87
C MET A 164 -2.95 -2.80 -8.65
N PHE A 165 -2.22 -3.38 -9.61
CA PHE A 165 -0.76 -3.28 -9.62
C PHE A 165 -0.33 -2.02 -10.37
N LEU A 166 0.61 -1.29 -9.82
CA LEU A 166 1.08 0.02 -10.30
C LEU A 166 2.61 0.01 -10.43
N PRO A 167 3.14 -0.46 -11.56
CA PRO A 167 4.57 -0.34 -11.81
C PRO A 167 4.97 1.13 -11.86
N SER A 168 6.20 1.44 -11.44
CA SER A 168 6.77 2.77 -11.60
C SER A 168 6.61 3.25 -13.06
N GLY A 169 6.27 4.53 -13.26
CA GLY A 169 5.97 5.10 -14.57
C GLY A 169 4.49 5.05 -14.96
N ARG A 170 3.65 4.25 -14.31
CA ARG A 170 2.19 4.30 -14.49
C ARG A 170 1.65 5.54 -13.81
N VAL A 171 1.04 6.44 -14.58
CA VAL A 171 0.34 7.60 -14.03
C VAL A 171 -1.00 7.18 -13.43
N HIS A 172 -1.32 7.69 -12.23
CA HIS A 172 -2.49 7.22 -11.48
C HIS A 172 -3.04 8.24 -10.48
N ALA A 173 -4.24 8.00 -9.98
CA ALA A 173 -4.82 8.64 -8.79
C ALA A 173 -5.89 7.76 -8.14
N ILE A 174 -6.02 7.87 -6.83
CA ILE A 174 -7.14 7.31 -6.08
C ILE A 174 -8.27 8.33 -6.08
N GLY A 175 -9.48 7.91 -6.48
CA GLY A 175 -10.70 8.71 -6.34
C GLY A 175 -11.27 8.61 -4.93
N ALA A 176 -12.20 9.51 -4.62
CA ALA A 176 -12.89 9.54 -3.33
C ALA A 176 -13.67 8.25 -3.05
N GLY A 177 -13.80 7.90 -1.78
CA GLY A 177 -14.61 6.79 -1.30
C GLY A 177 -13.89 5.43 -1.32
N ASN A 178 -12.57 5.41 -1.42
CA ASN A 178 -11.76 4.19 -1.33
C ASN A 178 -11.05 4.09 0.02
N VAL A 179 -11.06 2.89 0.62
CA VAL A 179 -10.17 2.52 1.71
C VAL A 179 -9.28 1.38 1.23
N ILE A 180 -7.98 1.58 1.30
CA ILE A 180 -7.00 0.77 0.56
C ILE A 180 -5.90 0.28 1.52
N LEU A 181 -5.47 -0.97 1.34
CA LEU A 181 -4.15 -1.44 1.79
C LEU A 181 -3.17 -1.27 0.62
N GLU A 182 -2.21 -0.37 0.78
CA GLU A 182 -1.15 -0.10 -0.18
C GLU A 182 0.14 -0.79 0.23
N ILE A 183 0.71 -1.57 -0.67
CA ILE A 183 2.01 -2.22 -0.53
C ILE A 183 2.94 -1.65 -1.59
N GLN A 184 4.09 -1.10 -1.18
CA GLN A 184 4.98 -0.36 -2.06
C GLN A 184 6.46 -0.55 -1.70
N GLN A 185 7.35 -0.16 -2.61
CA GLN A 185 8.75 0.08 -2.24
C GLN A 185 8.82 1.16 -1.16
N ASN A 186 9.86 1.13 -0.32
CA ASN A 186 10.06 2.08 0.78
C ASN A 186 10.47 3.47 0.28
N SER A 187 9.54 4.14 -0.40
CA SER A 187 9.69 5.46 -1.02
C SER A 187 8.48 6.34 -0.67
N ASP A 188 8.71 7.61 -0.42
CA ASP A 188 7.65 8.63 -0.31
C ASP A 188 7.70 9.64 -1.49
N THR A 189 8.46 9.31 -2.54
CA THR A 189 8.57 10.14 -3.75
C THR A 189 7.27 10.13 -4.53
N THR A 190 6.69 11.31 -4.71
CA THR A 190 5.46 11.51 -5.48
C THR A 190 5.60 12.71 -6.41
N PHE A 191 5.64 12.46 -7.71
CA PHE A 191 5.59 13.54 -8.70
C PHE A 191 4.13 13.83 -9.05
N ARG A 192 3.64 14.94 -8.52
CA ARG A 192 2.27 15.40 -8.71
C ARG A 192 2.17 16.15 -10.02
N VAL A 193 1.41 15.63 -10.98
CA VAL A 193 1.22 16.25 -12.28
C VAL A 193 0.03 17.23 -12.29
N TYR A 194 -1.03 16.91 -11.51
CA TYR A 194 -2.22 17.75 -11.37
C TYR A 194 -2.92 17.51 -10.05
N ASP A 195 -3.44 18.55 -9.42
CA ASP A 195 -4.08 18.46 -8.11
C ASP A 195 -5.51 19.02 -8.07
N TRP A 196 -6.23 18.92 -9.18
CA TRP A 196 -7.65 19.30 -9.30
C TRP A 196 -7.91 20.79 -8.99
N ASP A 197 -6.93 21.66 -9.20
CA ASP A 197 -6.98 23.09 -8.91
C ASP A 197 -7.38 23.44 -7.46
N ARG A 198 -7.15 22.53 -6.51
CA ARG A 198 -7.47 22.73 -5.10
C ARG A 198 -6.30 23.31 -4.34
N THR A 199 -6.63 23.95 -3.22
CA THR A 199 -5.66 24.51 -2.27
C THR A 199 -5.39 23.53 -1.11
N GLY A 200 -4.21 23.60 -0.54
CA GLY A 200 -3.84 22.90 0.69
C GLY A 200 -4.50 23.52 1.93
N ALA A 201 -4.19 22.96 3.10
CA ALA A 201 -4.71 23.46 4.39
C ALA A 201 -4.26 24.90 4.72
N ASP A 202 -3.16 25.34 4.14
CA ASP A 202 -2.60 26.70 4.24
C ASP A 202 -3.22 27.70 3.24
N GLY A 203 -4.22 27.25 2.45
CA GLY A 203 -4.86 28.06 1.42
C GLY A 203 -4.04 28.23 0.13
N GLN A 204 -2.86 27.59 0.04
CA GLN A 204 -2.00 27.64 -1.15
C GLN A 204 -2.16 26.35 -1.98
N PRO A 205 -2.00 26.42 -3.31
CA PRO A 205 -1.95 25.22 -4.13
C PRO A 205 -0.71 24.40 -3.78
N ARG A 206 -0.85 23.05 -3.72
CA ARG A 206 0.28 22.18 -3.50
C ARG A 206 1.23 22.22 -4.70
N ALA A 207 2.54 22.10 -4.44
CA ALA A 207 3.55 22.09 -5.50
C ALA A 207 3.28 20.98 -6.52
N LEU A 208 3.37 21.31 -7.79
CA LEU A 208 3.34 20.37 -8.91
C LEU A 208 4.77 20.07 -9.37
N HIS A 209 4.99 18.88 -9.91
CA HIS A 209 6.26 18.36 -10.41
C HIS A 209 6.08 17.95 -11.87
N VAL A 210 5.65 18.93 -12.71
CA VAL A 210 5.22 18.65 -14.09
C VAL A 210 6.36 18.10 -14.95
N SER A 211 7.54 18.68 -14.88
CA SER A 211 8.72 18.24 -15.65
C SER A 211 9.15 16.83 -15.29
N GLU A 212 9.24 16.54 -13.99
CA GLU A 212 9.60 15.22 -13.45
C GLU A 212 8.51 14.18 -13.80
N SER A 213 7.25 14.57 -13.69
CA SER A 213 6.12 13.72 -14.08
C SER A 213 6.18 13.34 -15.55
N LEU A 214 6.33 14.32 -16.43
CA LEU A 214 6.40 14.08 -17.88
C LEU A 214 7.62 13.25 -18.29
N ALA A 215 8.71 13.32 -17.54
CA ALA A 215 9.89 12.47 -17.74
C ALA A 215 9.64 11.02 -17.30
N CYS A 216 8.81 10.81 -16.27
CA CYS A 216 8.58 9.51 -15.66
C CYS A 216 7.37 8.76 -16.24
N ILE A 217 6.37 9.45 -16.82
CA ILE A 217 5.16 8.81 -17.35
C ILE A 217 5.51 7.86 -18.51
N ASN A 218 5.04 6.61 -18.39
CA ASN A 218 5.00 5.69 -19.52
C ASN A 218 3.78 6.01 -20.40
N PHE A 219 4.01 6.65 -21.54
CA PHE A 219 2.94 7.03 -22.47
C PHE A 219 2.41 5.85 -23.31
N ASP A 220 2.95 4.65 -23.15
CA ASP A 220 2.47 3.42 -23.79
C ASP A 220 1.64 2.54 -22.82
N ASP A 221 1.40 3.01 -21.59
CA ASP A 221 0.62 2.30 -20.56
C ASP A 221 -0.88 2.59 -20.70
N PHE A 222 -1.55 1.86 -21.58
CA PHE A 222 -2.97 2.07 -21.90
C PHE A 222 -3.88 1.07 -21.20
N ALA A 223 -4.99 1.57 -20.64
CA ALA A 223 -6.13 0.82 -20.13
C ALA A 223 -5.75 -0.42 -19.28
N PRO A 224 -4.90 -0.27 -18.23
CA PRO A 224 -4.55 -1.38 -17.37
C PRO A 224 -5.79 -1.95 -16.70
N GLN A 225 -5.76 -3.25 -16.42
CA GLN A 225 -6.84 -3.96 -15.75
C GLN A 225 -6.48 -4.26 -14.29
N PHE A 226 -7.48 -4.53 -13.46
CA PHE A 226 -7.25 -5.08 -12.12
C PHE A 226 -6.44 -6.38 -12.18
N ALA A 227 -5.63 -6.60 -11.16
CA ALA A 227 -4.88 -7.84 -11.01
C ALA A 227 -5.86 -9.04 -11.02
N GLN A 228 -5.46 -10.10 -11.73
CA GLN A 228 -6.22 -11.34 -11.76
C GLN A 228 -5.55 -12.33 -10.80
N PRO A 229 -6.15 -12.60 -9.62
CA PRO A 229 -5.57 -13.51 -8.65
C PRO A 229 -5.44 -14.93 -9.22
N HIS A 230 -4.33 -15.59 -8.90
CA HIS A 230 -4.12 -17.00 -9.19
C HIS A 230 -3.97 -17.77 -7.87
N ALA A 231 -4.94 -18.61 -7.53
CA ALA A 231 -5.12 -19.19 -6.20
C ALA A 231 -5.12 -18.06 -5.13
N ASP A 232 -4.30 -18.15 -4.10
CA ASP A 232 -4.18 -17.14 -3.06
C ASP A 232 -3.35 -15.92 -3.48
N ARG A 233 -2.56 -16.03 -4.54
CA ARG A 233 -1.64 -14.98 -4.98
C ARG A 233 -2.37 -13.89 -5.73
N ILE A 234 -2.32 -12.66 -5.21
CA ILE A 234 -2.89 -11.47 -5.86
C ILE A 234 -1.88 -10.86 -6.82
N VAL A 235 -0.66 -10.57 -6.32
CA VAL A 235 0.42 -9.92 -7.08
C VAL A 235 1.75 -10.51 -6.66
N THR A 236 2.64 -10.69 -7.63
CA THR A 236 4.06 -10.91 -7.40
C THR A 236 4.87 -10.03 -8.34
N CYS A 237 5.90 -9.37 -7.84
CA CYS A 237 6.85 -8.57 -8.60
C CYS A 237 8.25 -8.77 -8.02
N GLN A 238 9.24 -8.06 -8.53
CA GLN A 238 10.62 -8.19 -8.04
C GLN A 238 10.84 -7.68 -6.60
N TYR A 239 9.85 -7.01 -5.99
CA TYR A 239 9.98 -6.39 -4.66
C TYR A 239 9.19 -7.10 -3.58
N PHE A 240 8.02 -7.64 -3.92
CA PHE A 240 7.12 -8.28 -2.97
C PHE A 240 6.19 -9.30 -3.64
N THR A 241 5.71 -10.23 -2.84
CA THR A 241 4.58 -11.11 -3.14
C THR A 241 3.46 -10.84 -2.15
N VAL A 242 2.23 -10.68 -2.68
CA VAL A 242 1.02 -10.45 -1.88
C VAL A 242 0.04 -11.59 -2.11
N ASN A 243 -0.38 -12.24 -1.03
CA ASN A 243 -1.39 -13.29 -1.07
C ASN A 243 -2.60 -12.90 -0.23
N ARG A 244 -3.74 -13.49 -0.60
CA ARG A 244 -5.00 -13.38 0.11
C ARG A 244 -5.49 -14.76 0.53
N HIS A 245 -5.75 -14.94 1.82
CA HIS A 245 -6.26 -16.19 2.37
C HIS A 245 -7.69 -15.95 2.86
N ARG A 246 -8.65 -16.70 2.31
CA ARG A 246 -10.07 -16.61 2.64
C ARG A 246 -10.50 -17.79 3.51
N PHE A 247 -11.37 -17.48 4.45
CA PHE A 247 -11.97 -18.41 5.39
C PHE A 247 -13.48 -18.20 5.34
N ASP A 248 -14.20 -19.16 4.80
CA ASP A 248 -15.64 -19.03 4.50
C ASP A 248 -16.53 -19.63 5.58
N GLU A 249 -15.92 -20.22 6.63
CA GLU A 249 -16.61 -20.83 7.75
C GLU A 249 -15.99 -20.44 9.09
N PRO A 250 -16.80 -20.32 10.18
CA PRO A 250 -16.27 -20.10 11.53
C PRO A 250 -15.46 -21.32 11.99
N ARG A 251 -14.39 -21.07 12.75
CA ARG A 251 -13.42 -22.07 13.23
C ARG A 251 -12.69 -22.84 12.11
N GLN A 252 -12.76 -22.35 10.88
CA GLN A 252 -11.91 -22.86 9.82
C GLN A 252 -10.45 -22.60 10.17
N ASN A 253 -9.63 -23.63 10.12
CA ASN A 253 -8.20 -23.56 10.32
C ASN A 253 -7.49 -23.42 8.98
N GLY A 254 -6.40 -22.66 8.98
CA GLY A 254 -5.46 -22.58 7.88
C GLY A 254 -4.05 -22.54 8.42
N ASP A 255 -3.12 -23.09 7.65
CA ASP A 255 -1.70 -23.12 8.00
C ASP A 255 -0.90 -22.23 7.04
N LEU A 256 -0.16 -21.29 7.60
CA LEU A 256 0.82 -20.49 6.88
C LEU A 256 2.21 -21.08 7.12
N THR A 257 2.82 -21.63 6.09
CA THR A 257 4.16 -22.20 6.18
C THR A 257 5.21 -21.11 6.04
N ILE A 258 6.01 -20.93 7.08
CA ILE A 258 7.16 -20.03 7.09
C ILE A 258 8.39 -20.83 6.73
N SER A 259 8.98 -20.56 5.57
CA SER A 259 10.05 -21.38 4.98
C SER A 259 11.48 -20.99 5.45
N GLY A 260 11.61 -19.91 6.19
CA GLY A 260 12.92 -19.32 6.53
C GLY A 260 13.48 -18.40 5.43
N ARG A 261 12.87 -18.35 4.26
CA ARG A 261 13.30 -17.47 3.16
C ARG A 261 12.93 -16.03 3.39
N GLY A 262 11.76 -15.76 4.02
CA GLY A 262 11.25 -14.41 4.22
C GLY A 262 10.38 -14.29 5.45
N PHE A 263 10.24 -13.05 5.90
CA PHE A 263 9.25 -12.63 6.88
C PHE A 263 7.84 -12.71 6.29
N TYR A 264 6.83 -12.54 7.16
CA TYR A 264 5.48 -12.21 6.71
C TYR A 264 4.99 -10.95 7.42
N PHE A 265 4.52 -9.98 6.67
CA PHE A 265 3.53 -9.03 7.14
C PHE A 265 2.16 -9.68 6.97
N LEU A 266 1.33 -9.63 8.00
CA LEU A 266 -0.03 -10.16 7.97
C LEU A 266 -0.99 -9.06 8.40
N PHE A 267 -2.01 -8.80 7.57
CA PHE A 267 -3.09 -7.87 7.85
C PHE A 267 -4.43 -8.59 7.89
N ILE A 268 -5.22 -8.37 8.94
CA ILE A 268 -6.58 -8.91 9.04
C ILE A 268 -7.52 -7.93 8.33
N SER A 269 -7.88 -8.24 7.10
CA SER A 269 -8.75 -7.40 6.26
C SER A 269 -10.23 -7.59 6.59
N GLN A 270 -10.62 -8.81 7.02
CA GLN A 270 -12.00 -9.12 7.41
C GLN A 270 -12.06 -10.15 8.53
N GLY A 271 -13.03 -10.00 9.43
CA GLY A 271 -13.28 -10.93 10.53
C GLY A 271 -12.32 -10.76 11.72
N ALA A 272 -12.17 -11.83 12.49
CA ALA A 272 -11.24 -11.94 13.60
C ALA A 272 -10.59 -13.33 13.57
N PHE A 273 -9.39 -13.45 14.10
CA PHE A 273 -8.61 -14.69 14.06
C PHE A 273 -7.95 -15.00 15.41
N THR A 274 -7.87 -16.29 15.73
CA THR A 274 -6.90 -16.78 16.71
C THR A 274 -5.65 -17.20 15.98
N ILE A 275 -4.52 -16.60 16.34
CA ILE A 275 -3.20 -16.89 15.75
C ILE A 275 -2.25 -17.24 16.90
N SER A 276 -1.71 -18.45 16.89
CA SER A 276 -0.85 -18.96 17.98
C SER A 276 -1.46 -18.77 19.37
N GLY A 277 -2.78 -18.98 19.50
CA GLY A 277 -3.53 -18.90 20.78
C GLY A 277 -3.91 -17.48 21.22
N LYS A 278 -3.55 -16.44 20.50
CA LYS A 278 -3.94 -15.04 20.76
C LYS A 278 -4.97 -14.57 19.75
N GLU A 279 -5.99 -13.85 20.23
CA GLU A 279 -7.05 -13.30 19.37
C GLU A 279 -6.64 -11.93 18.80
N TYR A 280 -6.97 -11.73 17.52
CA TYR A 280 -6.71 -10.51 16.78
C TYR A 280 -7.95 -10.12 15.96
N ALA A 281 -8.31 -8.86 16.02
CA ALA A 281 -9.46 -8.31 15.29
C ALA A 281 -9.10 -7.75 13.93
N ARG A 282 -10.12 -7.46 13.12
CA ARG A 282 -10.00 -6.71 11.86
C ARG A 282 -9.15 -5.45 12.05
N GLY A 283 -8.29 -5.17 11.09
CA GLY A 283 -7.38 -4.02 11.12
C GLY A 283 -6.06 -4.29 11.82
N THR A 284 -5.85 -5.44 12.45
CA THR A 284 -4.56 -5.77 13.08
C THR A 284 -3.49 -6.01 12.01
N SER A 285 -2.33 -5.39 12.21
CA SER A 285 -1.10 -5.60 11.44
C SER A 285 -0.07 -6.33 12.28
N LEU A 286 0.44 -7.45 11.77
CA LEU A 286 1.43 -8.28 12.44
C LEU A 286 2.69 -8.42 11.59
N PHE A 287 3.84 -8.45 12.25
CA PHE A 287 5.12 -8.87 11.69
C PHE A 287 5.47 -10.26 12.24
N ILE A 288 5.72 -11.21 11.33
CA ILE A 288 6.05 -12.59 11.65
C ILE A 288 7.46 -12.85 11.16
N THR A 289 8.34 -13.30 12.06
CA THR A 289 9.75 -13.55 11.75
C THR A 289 9.90 -14.73 10.81
N ALA A 290 11.02 -14.72 10.06
CA ALA A 290 11.32 -15.74 9.04
C ALA A 290 11.73 -17.11 9.61
N GLU A 291 11.78 -17.29 10.93
CA GLU A 291 12.14 -18.59 11.52
C GLU A 291 11.19 -19.68 10.99
N PRO A 292 11.74 -20.79 10.41
CA PRO A 292 10.92 -21.82 9.80
C PRO A 292 9.91 -22.43 10.76
N GLY A 293 8.73 -22.74 10.26
CA GLY A 293 7.66 -23.33 11.05
C GLY A 293 6.29 -23.19 10.38
N THR A 294 5.27 -23.66 11.05
CA THR A 294 3.87 -23.52 10.63
C THR A 294 3.16 -22.57 11.60
N LEU A 295 2.51 -21.57 11.05
CA LEU A 295 1.64 -20.68 11.78
C LEU A 295 0.20 -21.09 11.54
N THR A 296 -0.44 -21.67 12.53
CA THR A 296 -1.86 -22.00 12.48
C THR A 296 -2.70 -20.77 12.77
N VAL A 297 -3.63 -20.50 11.88
CA VAL A 297 -4.63 -19.43 12.00
C VAL A 297 -6.04 -20.05 12.06
N GLU A 298 -6.88 -19.60 12.95
CA GLU A 298 -8.27 -20.05 13.09
C GLU A 298 -9.21 -18.86 12.93
N SER A 299 -10.13 -18.93 11.96
CA SER A 299 -11.16 -17.90 11.77
C SER A 299 -12.15 -17.94 12.94
N ARG A 300 -12.48 -16.78 13.50
CA ARG A 300 -13.48 -16.61 14.56
C ARG A 300 -14.79 -16.03 14.04
N ALA A 301 -14.88 -15.77 12.76
CA ALA A 301 -16.04 -15.19 12.08
C ALA A 301 -16.54 -16.11 10.95
N ASP A 302 -17.79 -15.92 10.53
CA ASP A 302 -18.40 -16.65 9.40
C ASP A 302 -17.66 -16.38 8.08
N ARG A 303 -17.00 -15.24 8.00
CA ARG A 303 -16.11 -14.88 6.89
C ARG A 303 -14.87 -14.20 7.45
N GLY A 304 -13.72 -14.71 7.08
CA GLY A 304 -12.43 -14.16 7.43
C GLY A 304 -11.55 -13.96 6.21
N GLU A 305 -10.70 -12.93 6.25
CA GLU A 305 -9.72 -12.70 5.20
C GLU A 305 -8.43 -12.15 5.79
N LEU A 306 -7.32 -12.75 5.38
CA LEU A 306 -5.97 -12.33 5.72
C LEU A 306 -5.23 -11.93 4.43
N ILE A 307 -4.51 -10.82 4.49
CA ILE A 307 -3.55 -10.44 3.45
C ILE A 307 -2.14 -10.64 4.00
N THR A 308 -1.31 -11.37 3.25
CA THR A 308 0.09 -11.57 3.62
C THR A 308 1.03 -10.96 2.58
N VAL A 309 2.12 -10.37 3.04
CA VAL A 309 3.19 -9.80 2.22
C VAL A 309 4.53 -10.42 2.63
N THR A 310 5.31 -10.83 1.63
CA THR A 310 6.66 -11.40 1.84
C THR A 310 7.56 -11.05 0.65
N TRP A 311 8.82 -11.49 0.69
CA TRP A 311 9.73 -11.44 -0.46
C TRP A 311 9.18 -12.26 -1.64
N PRO A 312 9.56 -11.94 -2.90
CA PRO A 312 9.18 -12.70 -4.09
C PRO A 312 9.79 -14.09 -4.16
#